data_15bfbff0f269d41a17585a1142d6b427
#
_entry.id   15bfbff0f269d41a17585a1142d6b427
#
_cell.length_a   1.000
_cell.length_b   1.000
_cell.length_c   1.000
_cell.angle_alpha   90.00
_cell.angle_beta   90.00
_cell.angle_gamma   90.00
#
_symmetry.space_group_name_H-M   'P 1'
#
loop_
_entity.id
_entity.type
_entity.pdbx_description
1 polymer ?
#
loop_
_entity_poly.entity_id
_entity_poly.type
_entity_poly.pdbx_seq_one_letter_code
_entity_poly.pdbx_strand_id
1 'polypeptide(L)'
;CVLLDFLGNGRSDRVESFPADLWQEEARQALALIRAAGYERPCLLGTSGGAWAAMNAALLAPGAVGAVVADSFDGRSLHPGFARDLTAERDRAKRDKAAREFYAWCQGPDWEAVVDRDTDALLRCAASGRPLFCGPLEQMRPPVLLMGSREDPMCRQDLEEEYKAMAAQMPHAAVRLFASGGHPAILSRAEAAKEEILAFWLR
;
A
#
# COMPACT_ATOMS: atom_id res chain seq x y z
N CYS A 1 -16.49 6.66 -4.19
CA CYS A 1 -15.13 6.41 -3.70
C CYS A 1 -14.95 7.08 -2.34
N VAL A 2 -14.32 6.38 -1.41
CA VAL A 2 -14.00 6.89 -0.06
C VAL A 2 -12.49 6.83 0.09
N LEU A 3 -11.90 7.91 0.57
CA LEU A 3 -10.49 8.01 0.94
C LEU A 3 -10.40 8.08 2.45
N LEU A 4 -9.46 7.36 3.03
CA LEU A 4 -9.21 7.31 4.46
C LEU A 4 -7.82 7.88 4.75
N ASP A 5 -7.79 8.91 5.60
CA ASP A 5 -6.55 9.31 6.26
C ASP A 5 -6.38 8.43 7.50
N PHE A 6 -5.39 7.57 7.54
CA PHE A 6 -5.08 6.76 8.71
C PHE A 6 -4.62 7.63 9.89
N LEU A 7 -4.81 7.15 11.11
CA LEU A 7 -4.34 7.86 12.31
C LEU A 7 -2.88 8.29 12.17
N GLY A 8 -2.61 9.52 12.51
CA GLY A 8 -1.30 10.16 12.34
C GLY A 8 -1.12 10.89 11.01
N ASN A 9 -1.94 10.60 10.00
CA ASN A 9 -1.84 11.14 8.64
C ASN A 9 -2.96 12.12 8.30
N GLY A 10 -2.73 12.96 7.30
CA GLY A 10 -3.74 13.82 6.70
C GLY A 10 -4.50 14.67 7.69
N ARG A 11 -5.81 14.51 7.72
CA ARG A 11 -6.74 15.21 8.63
C ARG A 11 -7.09 14.42 9.88
N SER A 12 -6.61 13.18 10.00
CA SER A 12 -6.83 12.37 11.21
C SER A 12 -5.98 12.88 12.36
N ASP A 13 -6.37 12.48 13.58
CA ASP A 13 -5.65 12.85 14.80
C ASP A 13 -4.20 12.43 14.73
N ARG A 14 -3.30 13.27 15.22
CA ARG A 14 -1.87 12.98 15.28
C ARG A 14 -1.57 11.93 16.34
N VAL A 15 -0.57 11.11 16.08
CA VAL A 15 -0.03 10.12 17.01
C VAL A 15 1.41 10.47 17.36
N GLU A 16 1.86 10.06 18.54
CA GLU A 16 3.26 10.28 18.95
C GLU A 16 4.23 9.42 18.14
N SER A 17 3.83 8.18 17.80
CA SER A 17 4.59 7.26 16.97
C SER A 17 3.66 6.28 16.26
N PHE A 18 4.08 5.79 15.09
CA PHE A 18 3.39 4.69 14.42
C PHE A 18 3.91 3.35 14.95
N PRO A 19 3.06 2.31 14.99
CA PRO A 19 3.48 0.96 15.40
C PRO A 19 4.41 0.31 14.37
N ALA A 20 5.20 -0.67 14.79
CA ALA A 20 6.07 -1.43 13.88
C ALA A 20 5.29 -2.36 12.93
N ASP A 21 4.05 -2.69 13.24
CA ASP A 21 3.10 -3.41 12.39
C ASP A 21 2.12 -2.44 11.69
N LEU A 22 2.62 -1.28 11.27
CA LEU A 22 1.88 -0.15 10.71
C LEU A 22 0.79 -0.59 9.74
N TRP A 23 1.12 -1.37 8.73
CA TRP A 23 0.16 -1.76 7.69
C TRP A 23 -0.94 -2.73 8.18
N GLN A 24 -0.68 -3.51 9.24
CA GLN A 24 -1.71 -4.32 9.88
C GLN A 24 -2.64 -3.46 10.75
N GLU A 25 -2.09 -2.41 11.39
CA GLU A 25 -2.89 -1.44 12.13
C GLU A 25 -3.77 -0.60 11.19
N GLU A 26 -3.24 -0.13 10.08
CA GLU A 26 -4.01 0.55 9.03
C GLU A 26 -5.13 -0.33 8.47
N ALA A 27 -4.88 -1.63 8.30
CA ALA A 27 -5.91 -2.59 7.93
C ALA A 27 -7.07 -2.66 8.95
N ARG A 28 -6.75 -2.64 10.26
CA ARG A 28 -7.78 -2.60 11.32
C ARG A 28 -8.61 -1.31 11.27
N GLN A 29 -7.96 -0.18 11.00
CA GLN A 29 -8.64 1.12 10.84
C GLN A 29 -9.56 1.12 9.61
N ALA A 30 -9.10 0.61 8.47
CA ALA A 30 -9.93 0.45 7.28
C ALA A 30 -11.17 -0.43 7.56
N LEU A 31 -11.00 -1.56 8.24
CA LEU A 31 -12.10 -2.43 8.65
C LEU A 31 -13.03 -1.77 9.65
N ALA A 32 -12.54 -0.93 10.56
CA ALA A 32 -13.36 -0.16 11.47
C ALA A 32 -14.24 0.86 10.72
N LEU A 33 -13.68 1.56 9.73
CA LEU A 33 -14.44 2.45 8.85
C LEU A 33 -15.51 1.70 8.06
N ILE A 34 -15.18 0.56 7.43
CA ILE A 34 -16.13 -0.26 6.68
C ILE A 34 -17.33 -0.62 7.55
N ARG A 35 -17.09 -1.07 8.80
CA ARG A 35 -18.15 -1.41 9.75
C ARG A 35 -18.96 -0.20 10.16
N ALA A 36 -18.30 0.90 10.53
CA ALA A 36 -18.96 2.10 11.02
C ALA A 36 -19.83 2.76 9.95
N ALA A 37 -19.38 2.72 8.69
CA ALA A 37 -20.11 3.28 7.55
C ALA A 37 -21.19 2.32 6.98
N GLY A 38 -21.26 1.08 7.47
CA GLY A 38 -22.23 0.10 6.97
C GLY A 38 -21.98 -0.36 5.55
N TYR A 39 -20.73 -0.33 5.07
CA TYR A 39 -20.41 -0.80 3.73
C TYR A 39 -20.43 -2.33 3.67
N GLU A 40 -21.14 -2.84 2.70
CA GLU A 40 -21.22 -4.28 2.43
C GLU A 40 -20.18 -4.67 1.38
N ARG A 41 -19.11 -5.35 1.82
CA ARG A 41 -18.05 -5.90 0.96
C ARG A 41 -17.49 -4.90 -0.08
N PRO A 42 -16.99 -3.73 0.33
CA PRO A 42 -16.40 -2.77 -0.61
C PRO A 42 -15.15 -3.36 -1.27
N CYS A 43 -14.85 -2.86 -2.48
CA CYS A 43 -13.56 -3.09 -3.11
C CYS A 43 -12.53 -2.15 -2.48
N LEU A 44 -11.37 -2.69 -2.11
CA LEU A 44 -10.26 -1.93 -1.56
C LEU A 44 -9.21 -1.70 -2.65
N LEU A 45 -8.71 -0.48 -2.72
CA LEU A 45 -7.56 -0.14 -3.53
C LEU A 45 -6.49 0.45 -2.61
N GLY A 46 -5.34 -0.18 -2.57
CA GLY A 46 -4.17 0.31 -1.86
C GLY A 46 -2.98 0.42 -2.79
N THR A 47 -2.21 1.48 -2.65
CA THR A 47 -0.97 1.69 -3.40
C THR A 47 0.22 1.84 -2.46
N SER A 48 1.38 1.31 -2.84
CA SER A 48 2.58 1.33 -2.01
C SER A 48 2.31 0.71 -0.63
N GLY A 49 2.56 1.41 0.49
CA GLY A 49 2.19 0.97 1.84
C GLY A 49 0.72 0.58 1.98
N GLY A 50 -0.19 1.32 1.33
CA GLY A 50 -1.61 1.03 1.31
C GLY A 50 -1.98 -0.32 0.69
N ALA A 51 -1.12 -0.89 -0.17
CA ALA A 51 -1.33 -2.23 -0.74
C ALA A 51 -1.26 -3.30 0.36
N TRP A 52 -0.28 -3.21 1.28
CA TRP A 52 -0.24 -4.12 2.44
C TRP A 52 -1.43 -3.90 3.37
N ALA A 53 -1.84 -2.65 3.60
CA ALA A 53 -3.02 -2.36 4.42
C ALA A 53 -4.29 -2.99 3.84
N ALA A 54 -4.53 -2.84 2.53
CA ALA A 54 -5.70 -3.41 1.84
C ALA A 54 -5.69 -4.95 1.86
N MET A 55 -4.53 -5.57 1.60
CA MET A 55 -4.39 -7.03 1.64
C MET A 55 -4.52 -7.58 3.06
N ASN A 56 -3.95 -6.91 4.06
CA ASN A 56 -4.13 -7.30 5.46
C ASN A 56 -5.58 -7.17 5.92
N ALA A 57 -6.31 -6.15 5.47
CA ALA A 57 -7.74 -6.04 5.76
C ALA A 57 -8.53 -7.24 5.21
N ALA A 58 -8.20 -7.69 4.00
CA ALA A 58 -8.83 -8.85 3.39
C ALA A 58 -8.45 -10.18 4.09
N LEU A 59 -7.23 -10.30 4.62
CA LEU A 59 -6.81 -11.45 5.43
C LEU A 59 -7.49 -11.46 6.81
N LEU A 60 -7.59 -10.30 7.48
CA LEU A 60 -8.20 -10.17 8.81
C LEU A 60 -9.71 -10.40 8.78
N ALA A 61 -10.39 -9.97 7.73
CA ALA A 61 -11.84 -10.06 7.61
C ALA A 61 -12.28 -10.37 6.17
N PRO A 62 -12.03 -11.60 5.68
CA PRO A 62 -12.26 -11.96 4.28
C PRO A 62 -13.73 -11.85 3.85
N GLY A 63 -14.67 -11.94 4.79
CA GLY A 63 -16.10 -11.73 4.52
C GLY A 63 -16.52 -10.27 4.38
N ALA A 64 -15.71 -9.34 4.86
CA ALA A 64 -16.00 -7.90 4.85
C ALA A 64 -15.48 -7.17 3.60
N VAL A 65 -14.64 -7.81 2.80
CA VAL A 65 -13.99 -7.22 1.62
C VAL A 65 -14.49 -7.89 0.34
N GLY A 66 -14.84 -7.12 -0.67
CA GLY A 66 -15.32 -7.61 -1.97
C GLY A 66 -14.20 -8.03 -2.90
N ALA A 67 -13.21 -7.18 -3.07
CA ALA A 67 -12.01 -7.41 -3.88
C ALA A 67 -10.88 -6.47 -3.43
N VAL A 68 -9.64 -6.78 -3.80
CA VAL A 68 -8.47 -5.95 -3.50
C VAL A 68 -7.71 -5.63 -4.78
N VAL A 69 -7.35 -4.37 -4.96
CA VAL A 69 -6.29 -3.94 -5.88
C VAL A 69 -5.10 -3.51 -5.05
N ALA A 70 -3.98 -4.19 -5.22
CA ALA A 70 -2.72 -3.92 -4.53
C ALA A 70 -1.70 -3.43 -5.57
N ASP A 71 -1.41 -2.12 -5.56
CA ASP A 71 -0.61 -1.45 -6.57
C ASP A 71 0.76 -1.06 -6.05
N SER A 72 1.81 -1.35 -6.81
CA SER A 72 3.17 -0.82 -6.64
C SER A 72 3.76 -1.04 -5.25
N PHE A 73 4.00 -2.28 -4.85
CA PHE A 73 4.58 -2.63 -3.54
C PHE A 73 5.50 -3.85 -3.65
N ASP A 74 6.38 -4.04 -2.69
CA ASP A 74 7.44 -5.06 -2.73
C ASP A 74 6.96 -6.53 -2.57
N GLY A 75 5.68 -6.76 -2.28
CA GLY A 75 5.16 -8.11 -2.10
C GLY A 75 5.31 -8.65 -0.68
N ARG A 76 5.79 -9.91 -0.53
CA ARG A 76 5.85 -10.62 0.77
C ARG A 76 6.93 -10.11 1.70
N SER A 77 7.93 -9.44 1.18
CA SER A 77 9.04 -8.86 1.96
C SER A 77 9.53 -7.58 1.32
N LEU A 78 10.04 -6.68 2.13
CA LEU A 78 10.75 -5.50 1.62
C LEU A 78 12.02 -5.93 0.88
N HIS A 79 12.40 -5.21 -0.17
CA HIS A 79 13.64 -5.49 -0.90
C HIS A 79 14.88 -5.19 -0.03
N PRO A 80 16.03 -5.83 -0.27
CA PRO A 80 17.21 -5.73 0.59
C PRO A 80 17.76 -4.31 0.78
N GLY A 81 17.50 -3.41 -0.18
CA GLY A 81 17.91 -2.01 -0.13
C GLY A 81 16.90 -1.05 0.51
N PHE A 82 15.72 -1.53 0.90
CA PHE A 82 14.57 -0.69 1.30
C PHE A 82 14.91 0.44 2.25
N ALA A 83 15.58 0.15 3.38
CA ALA A 83 15.88 1.17 4.38
C ALA A 83 16.78 2.28 3.83
N ARG A 84 17.80 1.93 3.04
CA ARG A 84 18.68 2.88 2.37
C ARG A 84 17.92 3.73 1.35
N ASP A 85 17.11 3.08 0.53
CA ASP A 85 16.43 3.73 -0.58
C ASP A 85 15.30 4.64 -0.08
N LEU A 86 14.58 4.21 0.96
CA LEU A 86 13.61 5.05 1.68
C LEU A 86 14.27 6.30 2.25
N THR A 87 15.37 6.16 2.99
CA THR A 87 16.08 7.30 3.58
C THR A 87 16.54 8.28 2.51
N ALA A 88 17.15 7.77 1.43
CA ALA A 88 17.62 8.61 0.33
C ALA A 88 16.46 9.32 -0.41
N GLU A 89 15.32 8.65 -0.56
CA GLU A 89 14.12 9.26 -1.15
C GLU A 89 13.57 10.37 -0.26
N ARG A 90 13.41 10.14 1.05
CA ARG A 90 12.90 11.14 2.00
C ARG A 90 13.81 12.37 2.09
N ASP A 91 15.12 12.15 2.13
CA ASP A 91 16.10 13.24 2.11
C ASP A 91 16.04 14.08 0.84
N ARG A 92 15.81 13.44 -0.30
CA ARG A 92 15.63 14.15 -1.59
C ARG A 92 14.30 14.90 -1.60
N ALA A 93 13.21 14.25 -1.18
CA ALA A 93 11.88 14.84 -1.15
C ALA A 93 11.81 16.10 -0.27
N LYS A 94 12.49 16.10 0.88
CA LYS A 94 12.58 17.29 1.76
C LYS A 94 13.31 18.48 1.13
N ARG A 95 14.13 18.27 0.08
CA ARG A 95 14.84 19.33 -0.65
C ARG A 95 14.13 19.74 -1.93
N ASP A 96 13.29 18.86 -2.48
CA ASP A 96 12.52 19.14 -3.69
C ASP A 96 11.28 19.96 -3.37
N LYS A 97 11.10 21.08 -4.09
CA LYS A 97 9.98 22.00 -3.85
C LYS A 97 8.63 21.34 -4.11
N ALA A 98 8.49 20.59 -5.21
CA ALA A 98 7.22 19.98 -5.58
C ALA A 98 6.82 18.87 -4.61
N ALA A 99 7.79 18.05 -4.15
CA ALA A 99 7.55 17.02 -3.14
C ALA A 99 7.15 17.63 -1.79
N ARG A 100 7.79 18.73 -1.36
CA ARG A 100 7.40 19.45 -0.14
C ARG A 100 5.98 20.01 -0.21
N GLU A 101 5.63 20.64 -1.33
CA GLU A 101 4.28 21.16 -1.56
C GLU A 101 3.25 20.04 -1.56
N PHE A 102 3.57 18.89 -2.16
CA PHE A 102 2.73 17.71 -2.15
C PHE A 102 2.55 17.15 -0.73
N TYR A 103 3.63 16.96 0.04
CA TYR A 103 3.52 16.52 1.43
C TYR A 103 2.74 17.49 2.30
N ALA A 104 2.97 18.79 2.18
CA ALA A 104 2.21 19.80 2.91
C ALA A 104 0.73 19.78 2.55
N TRP A 105 0.40 19.56 1.28
CA TRP A 105 -0.98 19.40 0.84
C TRP A 105 -1.64 18.14 1.41
N CYS A 106 -0.92 17.00 1.43
CA CYS A 106 -1.44 15.75 1.94
C CYS A 106 -1.54 15.71 3.46
N GLN A 107 -0.50 16.20 4.18
CA GLN A 107 -0.31 15.98 5.61
C GLN A 107 -0.59 17.22 6.47
N GLY A 108 -0.70 18.40 5.84
CA GLY A 108 -0.89 19.65 6.56
C GLY A 108 0.42 20.38 6.93
N PRO A 109 0.33 21.43 7.78
CA PRO A 109 1.47 22.30 8.07
C PRO A 109 2.61 21.62 8.84
N ASP A 110 2.33 20.53 9.54
CA ASP A 110 3.28 19.75 10.32
C ASP A 110 3.79 18.50 9.55
N TRP A 111 3.69 18.53 8.23
CA TRP A 111 4.00 17.41 7.33
C TRP A 111 5.40 16.82 7.55
N GLU A 112 6.41 17.63 7.88
CA GLU A 112 7.77 17.13 8.12
C GLU A 112 7.79 16.15 9.31
N ALA A 113 7.12 16.51 10.41
CA ALA A 113 7.01 15.66 11.58
C ALA A 113 6.20 14.38 11.30
N VAL A 114 5.18 14.46 10.45
CA VAL A 114 4.39 13.28 10.03
C VAL A 114 5.27 12.34 9.20
N VAL A 115 5.97 12.87 8.19
CA VAL A 115 6.86 12.11 7.32
C VAL A 115 8.02 11.48 8.10
N ASP A 116 8.57 12.19 9.11
CA ASP A 116 9.64 11.64 9.95
C ASP A 116 9.17 10.48 10.82
N ARG A 117 7.98 10.57 11.42
CA ARG A 117 7.38 9.48 12.19
C ARG A 117 7.07 8.26 11.32
N ASP A 118 6.55 8.49 10.11
CA ASP A 118 6.30 7.44 9.12
C ASP A 118 7.61 6.74 8.73
N THR A 119 8.63 7.52 8.40
CA THR A 119 9.95 6.99 8.05
C THR A 119 10.54 6.16 9.18
N ASP A 120 10.49 6.64 10.43
CA ASP A 120 10.95 5.89 11.60
C ASP A 120 10.21 4.56 11.76
N ALA A 121 8.89 4.55 11.59
CA ALA A 121 8.09 3.33 11.68
C ALA A 121 8.45 2.32 10.58
N LEU A 122 8.64 2.79 9.35
CA LEU A 122 9.04 1.93 8.23
C LEU A 122 10.44 1.34 8.41
N LEU A 123 11.39 2.13 8.94
CA LEU A 123 12.73 1.63 9.27
C LEU A 123 12.67 0.60 10.40
N ARG A 124 11.88 0.82 11.45
CA ARG A 124 11.65 -0.17 12.52
C ARG A 124 10.96 -1.43 11.98
N CYS A 125 9.99 -1.29 11.08
CA CYS A 125 9.36 -2.42 10.41
C CYS A 125 10.40 -3.23 9.64
N ALA A 126 11.22 -2.59 8.80
CA ALA A 126 12.28 -3.26 8.04
C ALA A 126 13.30 -3.98 8.94
N ALA A 127 13.68 -3.37 10.06
CA ALA A 127 14.64 -3.95 11.01
C ALA A 127 14.03 -5.09 11.85
N SER A 128 12.71 -5.15 11.99
CA SER A 128 12.03 -6.09 12.89
C SER A 128 12.06 -7.55 12.42
N GLY A 129 12.19 -7.78 11.12
CA GLY A 129 12.03 -9.11 10.50
C GLY A 129 10.63 -9.71 10.64
N ARG A 130 9.64 -8.93 11.07
CA ARG A 130 8.26 -9.39 11.24
C ARG A 130 7.60 -9.64 9.86
N PRO A 131 6.69 -10.61 9.77
CA PRO A 131 5.86 -10.77 8.58
C PRO A 131 5.07 -9.49 8.28
N LEU A 132 5.03 -9.09 7.00
CA LEU A 132 4.26 -7.92 6.54
C LEU A 132 2.77 -8.23 6.44
N PHE A 133 2.42 -9.49 6.27
CA PHE A 133 1.05 -9.99 6.28
C PHE A 133 0.69 -10.64 7.61
N CYS A 134 -0.54 -10.42 8.06
CA CYS A 134 -1.07 -10.96 9.31
C CYS A 134 -1.45 -12.46 9.24
N GLY A 135 -1.36 -13.07 8.07
CA GLY A 135 -1.66 -14.47 7.83
C GLY A 135 -1.11 -14.97 6.49
N PRO A 136 -1.18 -16.27 6.23
CA PRO A 136 -0.74 -16.85 4.98
C PRO A 136 -1.65 -16.44 3.81
N LEU A 137 -1.05 -16.18 2.63
CA LEU A 137 -1.77 -15.71 1.44
C LEU A 137 -2.79 -16.73 0.90
N GLU A 138 -2.62 -18.00 1.21
CA GLU A 138 -3.57 -19.08 0.89
C GLU A 138 -4.94 -18.89 1.56
N GLN A 139 -5.00 -18.08 2.60
CA GLN A 139 -6.26 -17.72 3.29
C GLN A 139 -6.97 -16.53 2.63
N MET A 140 -6.38 -15.91 1.62
CA MET A 140 -7.01 -14.82 0.86
C MET A 140 -8.27 -15.33 0.15
N ARG A 141 -9.44 -14.83 0.55
CA ARG A 141 -10.73 -15.20 -0.04
C ARG A 141 -11.19 -14.24 -1.13
N PRO A 142 -11.11 -12.90 -0.92
CA PRO A 142 -11.48 -11.96 -1.96
C PRO A 142 -10.55 -12.07 -3.17
N PRO A 143 -11.05 -11.81 -4.39
CA PRO A 143 -10.19 -11.64 -5.56
C PRO A 143 -9.15 -10.54 -5.33
N VAL A 144 -7.93 -10.74 -5.83
CA VAL A 144 -6.83 -9.79 -5.71
C VAL A 144 -6.26 -9.46 -7.10
N LEU A 145 -6.11 -8.19 -7.40
CA LEU A 145 -5.30 -7.71 -8.52
C LEU A 145 -3.98 -7.16 -7.98
N LEU A 146 -2.88 -7.85 -8.28
CA LEU A 146 -1.53 -7.35 -8.07
C LEU A 146 -1.12 -6.52 -9.29
N MET A 147 -0.93 -5.22 -9.10
CA MET A 147 -0.64 -4.27 -10.18
C MET A 147 0.65 -3.50 -9.89
N GLY A 148 1.36 -3.08 -10.93
CA GLY A 148 2.59 -2.30 -10.79
C GLY A 148 3.25 -2.03 -12.13
N SER A 149 4.46 -1.48 -12.10
CA SER A 149 5.31 -1.25 -13.26
C SER A 149 6.65 -1.98 -13.10
N ARG A 150 7.18 -2.55 -14.21
CA ARG A 150 8.50 -3.19 -14.22
C ARG A 150 9.65 -2.20 -14.01
N GLU A 151 9.43 -0.94 -14.31
CA GLU A 151 10.43 0.13 -14.18
C GLU A 151 10.19 1.01 -12.95
N ASP A 152 9.38 0.57 -11.99
CA ASP A 152 9.12 1.30 -10.75
C ASP A 152 10.41 1.35 -9.89
N PRO A 153 11.02 2.54 -9.71
CA PRO A 153 12.29 2.65 -9.00
C PRO A 153 12.16 2.47 -7.47
N MET A 154 10.93 2.45 -6.96
CA MET A 154 10.65 2.30 -5.53
C MET A 154 10.31 0.85 -5.15
N CYS A 155 10.14 -0.03 -6.15
CA CYS A 155 9.85 -1.44 -5.95
C CYS A 155 11.09 -2.31 -6.23
N ARG A 156 11.02 -3.55 -5.78
CA ARG A 156 12.03 -4.57 -6.06
C ARG A 156 12.19 -4.82 -7.56
N GLN A 157 13.41 -5.20 -7.99
CA GLN A 157 13.70 -5.43 -9.42
C GLN A 157 13.06 -6.71 -9.97
N ASP A 158 12.85 -7.72 -9.13
CA ASP A 158 12.20 -8.99 -9.44
C ASP A 158 10.69 -8.96 -9.10
N LEU A 159 10.04 -7.81 -9.31
CA LEU A 159 8.63 -7.58 -8.98
C LEU A 159 7.69 -8.57 -9.70
N GLU A 160 7.98 -8.89 -10.95
CA GLU A 160 7.17 -9.81 -11.74
C GLU A 160 7.18 -11.23 -11.16
N GLU A 161 8.35 -11.71 -10.80
CA GLU A 161 8.55 -13.02 -10.19
C GLU A 161 7.88 -13.09 -8.83
N GLU A 162 8.01 -12.05 -8.02
CA GLU A 162 7.37 -11.95 -6.72
C GLU A 162 5.85 -11.95 -6.85
N TYR A 163 5.28 -11.15 -7.74
CA TYR A 163 3.83 -11.11 -7.92
C TYR A 163 3.26 -12.41 -8.47
N LYS A 164 3.98 -13.09 -9.38
CA LYS A 164 3.62 -14.43 -9.85
C LYS A 164 3.64 -15.45 -8.70
N ALA A 165 4.67 -15.41 -7.86
CA ALA A 165 4.78 -16.29 -6.70
C ALA A 165 3.68 -16.03 -5.65
N MET A 166 3.30 -14.77 -5.43
CA MET A 166 2.15 -14.41 -4.58
C MET A 166 0.84 -14.91 -5.17
N ALA A 167 0.61 -14.66 -6.46
CA ALA A 167 -0.61 -15.08 -7.14
C ALA A 167 -0.79 -16.61 -7.13
N ALA A 168 0.30 -17.36 -7.21
CA ALA A 168 0.27 -18.83 -7.11
C ALA A 168 -0.23 -19.33 -5.74
N GLN A 169 -0.15 -18.51 -4.69
CA GLN A 169 -0.63 -18.83 -3.34
C GLN A 169 -2.09 -18.40 -3.12
N MET A 170 -2.62 -17.51 -3.94
CA MET A 170 -3.96 -16.94 -3.78
C MET A 170 -4.93 -17.50 -4.83
N PRO A 171 -6.06 -18.10 -4.43
CA PRO A 171 -6.98 -18.80 -5.36
C PRO A 171 -7.56 -17.92 -6.49
N HIS A 172 -7.70 -16.62 -6.23
CA HIS A 172 -8.39 -15.68 -7.12
C HIS A 172 -7.54 -14.43 -7.38
N ALA A 173 -6.23 -14.62 -7.57
CA ALA A 173 -5.32 -13.50 -7.87
C ALA A 173 -5.06 -13.37 -9.38
N ALA A 174 -4.92 -12.13 -9.82
CA ALA A 174 -4.44 -11.76 -11.14
C ALA A 174 -3.25 -10.82 -11.01
N VAL A 175 -2.35 -10.83 -12.00
CA VAL A 175 -1.18 -9.96 -12.08
C VAL A 175 -1.28 -9.08 -13.32
N ARG A 176 -1.04 -7.79 -13.15
CA ARG A 176 -0.95 -6.80 -14.22
C ARG A 176 0.28 -5.92 -14.00
N LEU A 177 1.29 -6.09 -14.85
CA LEU A 177 2.49 -5.27 -14.84
C LEU A 177 2.61 -4.47 -16.12
N PHE A 178 2.68 -3.15 -15.98
CA PHE A 178 2.98 -2.26 -17.09
C PHE A 178 4.46 -2.38 -17.44
N ALA A 179 4.77 -2.31 -18.73
CA ALA A 179 6.16 -2.40 -19.22
C ALA A 179 7.02 -1.25 -18.68
N SER A 180 6.42 -0.06 -18.55
CA SER A 180 7.07 1.15 -18.05
C SER A 180 6.11 1.95 -17.16
N GLY A 181 6.67 2.80 -16.30
CA GLY A 181 5.94 3.68 -15.40
C GLY A 181 6.71 3.86 -14.09
N GLY A 182 6.58 5.03 -13.48
CA GLY A 182 7.13 5.33 -12.16
C GLY A 182 6.22 4.88 -11.02
N HIS A 183 6.61 5.24 -9.81
CA HIS A 183 5.88 4.92 -8.58
C HIS A 183 4.83 5.98 -8.23
N PRO A 184 3.61 5.56 -7.91
CA PRO A 184 2.99 4.27 -8.15
C PRO A 184 2.42 4.16 -9.56
N ALA A 185 2.11 2.95 -10.01
CA ALA A 185 1.60 2.71 -11.36
C ALA A 185 0.23 3.36 -11.58
N ILE A 186 -0.62 3.41 -10.57
CA ILE A 186 -1.93 4.08 -10.65
C ILE A 186 -1.83 5.58 -11.01
N LEU A 187 -0.73 6.24 -10.68
CA LEU A 187 -0.48 7.64 -11.05
C LEU A 187 0.28 7.75 -12.38
N SER A 188 1.35 6.99 -12.53
CA SER A 188 2.23 7.08 -13.70
C SER A 188 1.63 6.48 -14.98
N ARG A 189 0.63 5.59 -14.82
CA ARG A 189 -0.10 4.91 -15.90
C ARG A 189 -1.62 5.03 -15.72
N ALA A 190 -2.10 6.19 -15.26
CA ALA A 190 -3.45 6.40 -14.73
C ALA A 190 -4.59 5.83 -15.60
N GLU A 191 -4.62 6.12 -16.92
CA GLU A 191 -5.69 5.64 -17.77
C GLU A 191 -5.66 4.11 -17.93
N ALA A 192 -4.49 3.53 -18.19
CA ALA A 192 -4.36 2.09 -18.33
C ALA A 192 -4.63 1.35 -16.99
N ALA A 193 -4.20 1.92 -15.87
CA ALA A 193 -4.50 1.40 -14.54
C ALA A 193 -6.00 1.44 -14.26
N LYS A 194 -6.68 2.54 -14.60
CA LYS A 194 -8.13 2.67 -14.47
C LYS A 194 -8.87 1.59 -15.27
N GLU A 195 -8.47 1.35 -16.52
CA GLU A 195 -9.06 0.31 -17.36
C GLU A 195 -8.94 -1.08 -16.74
N GLU A 196 -7.73 -1.45 -16.26
CA GLU A 196 -7.49 -2.74 -15.62
C GLU A 196 -8.26 -2.89 -14.30
N ILE A 197 -8.32 -1.85 -13.47
CA ILE A 197 -9.06 -1.84 -12.21
C ILE A 197 -10.55 -2.01 -12.46
N LEU A 198 -11.13 -1.24 -13.37
CA LEU A 198 -12.56 -1.35 -13.71
C LEU A 198 -12.89 -2.72 -14.31
N ALA A 199 -12.07 -3.22 -15.24
CA ALA A 199 -12.25 -4.55 -15.81
C ALA A 199 -12.16 -5.65 -14.75
N PHE A 200 -11.34 -5.47 -13.70
CA PHE A 200 -11.23 -6.42 -12.60
C PHE A 200 -12.44 -6.36 -11.65
N TRP A 201 -12.93 -5.17 -11.30
CA TRP A 201 -14.07 -5.02 -10.37
C TRP A 201 -15.43 -5.36 -10.98
N LEU A 202 -15.57 -5.32 -12.30
CA LEU A 202 -16.84 -5.59 -13.00
C LEU A 202 -17.01 -7.07 -13.40
N ARG A 203 -16.07 -7.92 -13.04
CA ARG A 203 -16.17 -9.39 -13.24
C ARG A 203 -17.00 -10.04 -12.15
#